data_0bd313ee4eb2b0d27b020c3aad16ccd9
#
_entry.id   0bd313ee4eb2b0d27b020c3aad16ccd9
#
_cell.length_a   1.000
_cell.length_b   1.000
_cell.length_c   1.000
_cell.angle_alpha   90.00
_cell.angle_beta   90.00
_cell.angle_gamma   90.00
#
_symmetry.space_group_name_H-M   'P 1'
#
loop_
_entity.id
_entity.type
_entity.pdbx_description
1 polymer ?
#
loop_
_entity_poly.entity_id
_entity_poly.type
_entity_poly.pdbx_seq_one_letter_code
_entity_poly.pdbx_strand_id
1 'polypeptide(L)'
;MIETAGLFSSFQEEELFQWVLQRDGEGYRALDQRRTFRTEVEGKGFFVKIHEGYSPKEFLKNLLAFKMPAIGAKRERDAILHLTKRGVKTMTLAAYGERGALPFWQTSFLITEELTRCHSLAEITDHWSVTPPSFMEKRKLIEKLAESVKGMHEAGVNHQDCYICHFLLQEGTQDLFIIDLHRAEIRESLPWRWKSKDLSALAFSVSHLNLTRLDYFRFLRHYYGSLRGSQEEIVLLLKVVERKMRKIQSHTLSLREKRGFL
;
A
#
# COMPACT_ATOMS: atom_id res chain seq x y z
N MET A 1 20.50 -14.15 1.00
CA MET A 1 20.79 -12.71 1.30
C MET A 1 19.93 -12.28 2.46
N ILE A 2 20.52 -11.67 3.46
CA ILE A 2 19.81 -11.18 4.64
C ILE A 2 20.20 -9.72 4.92
N GLU A 3 19.25 -8.94 5.38
CA GLU A 3 19.43 -7.58 5.90
C GLU A 3 18.72 -7.48 7.24
N THR A 4 19.39 -6.98 8.25
CA THR A 4 18.86 -6.89 9.60
C THR A 4 19.16 -5.54 10.23
N ALA A 5 18.26 -5.07 11.09
CA ALA A 5 18.41 -3.85 11.87
C ALA A 5 17.89 -4.05 13.30
N GLY A 6 18.36 -3.25 14.22
CA GLY A 6 17.90 -3.27 15.61
C GLY A 6 18.02 -4.64 16.28
N LEU A 7 16.92 -5.15 16.82
CA LEU A 7 16.86 -6.41 17.57
C LEU A 7 17.27 -7.65 16.75
N PHE A 8 17.15 -7.58 15.43
CA PHE A 8 17.49 -8.70 14.55
C PHE A 8 18.96 -8.73 14.10
N SER A 9 19.76 -7.71 14.45
CA SER A 9 21.16 -7.60 14.03
C SER A 9 22.08 -8.70 14.60
N SER A 10 21.68 -9.34 15.69
CA SER A 10 22.44 -10.42 16.33
C SER A 10 22.21 -11.81 15.72
N PHE A 11 21.15 -11.96 14.92
CA PHE A 11 20.81 -13.26 14.33
C PHE A 11 21.75 -13.62 13.19
N GLN A 12 22.16 -14.89 13.15
CA GLN A 12 22.79 -15.47 11.95
C GLN A 12 21.72 -15.74 10.89
N GLU A 13 22.11 -15.78 9.61
CA GLU A 13 21.19 -15.94 8.47
C GLU A 13 20.27 -17.17 8.63
N GLU A 14 20.83 -18.33 8.90
CA GLU A 14 20.04 -19.56 9.03
C GLU A 14 19.15 -19.55 10.27
N GLU A 15 19.65 -19.01 11.37
CA GLU A 15 18.90 -18.87 12.62
C GLU A 15 17.65 -17.99 12.42
N LEU A 16 17.80 -16.86 11.72
CA LEU A 16 16.67 -15.96 11.48
C LEU A 16 15.65 -16.59 10.51
N PHE A 17 16.09 -17.33 9.49
CA PHE A 17 15.18 -18.06 8.63
C PHE A 17 14.37 -19.10 9.42
N GLN A 18 15.04 -19.91 10.27
CA GLN A 18 14.37 -20.89 11.12
C GLN A 18 13.38 -20.21 12.08
N TRP A 19 13.82 -19.14 12.73
CA TRP A 19 12.98 -18.36 13.64
C TRP A 19 11.70 -17.86 12.94
N VAL A 20 11.83 -17.28 11.71
CA VAL A 20 10.69 -16.76 10.94
C VAL A 20 9.74 -17.87 10.50
N LEU A 21 10.28 -18.99 9.98
CA LEU A 21 9.46 -20.08 9.44
C LEU A 21 8.71 -20.88 10.50
N GLN A 22 9.30 -21.03 11.69
CA GLN A 22 8.70 -21.76 12.82
C GLN A 22 7.74 -20.91 13.66
N ARG A 23 7.77 -19.58 13.49
CA ARG A 23 6.96 -18.68 14.30
C ARG A 23 5.56 -18.53 13.75
N ASP A 24 4.61 -18.64 14.67
CA ASP A 24 3.21 -18.26 14.47
C ASP A 24 2.89 -17.03 15.32
N GLY A 25 1.89 -16.28 14.92
CA GLY A 25 1.41 -15.12 15.62
C GLY A 25 -0.07 -14.87 15.34
N GLU A 26 -0.60 -13.75 15.80
CA GLU A 26 -1.94 -13.32 15.40
C GLU A 26 -2.00 -13.19 13.89
N GLY A 27 -2.73 -14.16 13.26
CA GLY A 27 -2.82 -14.25 11.79
C GLY A 27 -3.64 -13.10 11.22
N TYR A 28 -3.01 -12.28 10.39
CA TYR A 28 -3.70 -11.22 9.65
C TYR A 28 -4.22 -11.72 8.32
N ARG A 29 -3.48 -12.60 7.65
CA ARG A 29 -3.86 -13.15 6.35
C ARG A 29 -3.02 -14.38 6.03
N ALA A 30 -3.69 -15.46 5.66
CA ALA A 30 -3.08 -16.63 5.06
C ALA A 30 -3.64 -16.81 3.65
N LEU A 31 -2.77 -16.79 2.65
CA LEU A 31 -3.03 -17.23 1.28
C LEU A 31 -2.06 -18.36 1.02
N ASP A 32 -2.34 -19.26 0.08
CA ASP A 32 -1.61 -20.51 -0.16
C ASP A 32 -0.07 -20.39 -0.19
N GLN A 33 0.47 -19.17 -0.42
CA GLN A 33 1.91 -18.92 -0.56
C GLN A 33 2.39 -17.65 0.16
N ARG A 34 1.52 -17.03 0.95
CA ARG A 34 1.85 -15.81 1.70
C ARG A 34 1.19 -15.83 3.06
N ARG A 35 2.00 -15.78 4.11
CA ARG A 35 1.54 -15.60 5.48
C ARG A 35 1.90 -14.20 5.96
N THR A 36 0.99 -13.55 6.64
CA THR A 36 1.24 -12.29 7.34
C THR A 36 0.69 -12.40 8.74
N PHE A 37 1.51 -12.14 9.74
CA PHE A 37 1.12 -12.20 11.14
C PHE A 37 1.85 -11.13 11.94
N ARG A 38 1.25 -10.77 13.10
CA ARG A 38 1.85 -9.92 14.10
C ARG A 38 2.57 -10.79 15.13
N THR A 39 3.74 -10.37 15.56
CA THR A 39 4.50 -11.00 16.65
C THR A 39 5.11 -9.92 17.53
N GLU A 40 5.53 -10.33 18.74
CA GLU A 40 6.23 -9.46 19.66
C GLU A 40 7.59 -10.04 20.00
N VAL A 41 8.60 -9.19 20.03
CA VAL A 41 9.99 -9.53 20.40
C VAL A 41 10.48 -8.46 21.37
N GLU A 42 10.87 -8.87 22.57
CA GLU A 42 11.37 -7.96 23.62
C GLU A 42 10.44 -6.75 23.88
N GLY A 43 9.13 -6.99 23.92
CA GLY A 43 8.12 -5.96 24.18
C GLY A 43 7.85 -5.01 23.00
N LYS A 44 8.42 -5.27 21.82
CA LYS A 44 8.15 -4.53 20.59
C LYS A 44 7.33 -5.36 19.62
N GLY A 45 6.32 -4.73 19.00
CA GLY A 45 5.49 -5.35 17.98
C GLY A 45 6.16 -5.32 16.60
N PHE A 46 5.98 -6.41 15.85
CA PHE A 46 6.47 -6.57 14.48
C PHE A 46 5.43 -7.24 13.61
N PHE A 47 5.40 -6.86 12.33
CA PHE A 47 4.69 -7.58 11.30
C PHE A 47 5.66 -8.41 10.47
N VAL A 48 5.37 -9.71 10.38
CA VAL A 48 6.15 -10.66 9.60
C VAL A 48 5.35 -11.06 8.38
N LYS A 49 5.92 -10.88 7.20
CA LYS A 49 5.38 -11.34 5.92
C LYS A 49 6.30 -12.40 5.35
N ILE A 50 5.78 -13.58 5.10
CA ILE A 50 6.52 -14.70 4.50
C ILE A 50 5.93 -14.97 3.13
N HIS A 51 6.80 -15.10 2.15
CA HIS A 51 6.47 -15.50 0.79
C HIS A 51 7.17 -16.83 0.51
N GLU A 52 6.40 -17.84 0.20
CA GLU A 52 6.89 -19.14 -0.27
C GLU A 52 6.77 -19.22 -1.79
N GLY A 53 7.58 -20.06 -2.42
CA GLY A 53 7.64 -20.17 -3.86
C GLY A 53 6.30 -20.54 -4.51
N TYR A 54 6.13 -20.13 -5.75
CA TYR A 54 4.91 -20.43 -6.51
C TYR A 54 4.83 -21.89 -6.92
N SER A 55 3.64 -22.49 -6.89
CA SER A 55 3.45 -23.76 -7.57
C SER A 55 3.69 -23.59 -9.09
N PRO A 56 4.31 -24.55 -9.78
CA PRO A 56 4.55 -24.46 -11.23
C PRO A 56 3.26 -24.19 -12.04
N LYS A 57 2.13 -24.73 -11.59
CA LYS A 57 0.82 -24.52 -12.23
C LYS A 57 0.34 -23.07 -12.12
N GLU A 58 0.49 -22.44 -10.96
CA GLU A 58 0.10 -21.04 -10.76
C GLU A 58 1.02 -20.08 -11.49
N PHE A 59 2.32 -20.35 -11.50
CA PHE A 59 3.26 -19.57 -12.27
C PHE A 59 2.91 -19.57 -13.76
N LEU A 60 2.65 -20.75 -14.33
CA LEU A 60 2.25 -20.88 -15.73
C LEU A 60 0.91 -20.17 -16.02
N LYS A 61 -0.08 -20.29 -15.13
CA LYS A 61 -1.36 -19.60 -15.25
C LYS A 61 -1.18 -18.07 -15.25
N ASN A 62 -0.34 -17.54 -14.38
CA ASN A 62 -0.05 -16.11 -14.32
C ASN A 62 0.72 -15.63 -15.57
N LEU A 63 1.67 -16.40 -16.05
CA LEU A 63 2.43 -16.14 -17.27
C LEU A 63 1.51 -16.10 -18.51
N LEU A 64 0.61 -17.06 -18.67
CA LEU A 64 -0.38 -17.09 -19.75
C LEU A 64 -1.38 -15.93 -19.66
N ALA A 65 -1.65 -15.42 -18.46
CA ALA A 65 -2.50 -14.24 -18.25
C ALA A 65 -1.74 -12.90 -18.42
N PHE A 66 -0.48 -12.91 -18.89
CA PHE A 66 0.41 -11.75 -18.97
C PHE A 66 0.52 -10.98 -17.65
N LYS A 67 0.36 -11.67 -16.53
CA LYS A 67 0.53 -11.10 -15.18
C LYS A 67 1.85 -11.63 -14.63
N MET A 68 2.85 -10.75 -14.57
CA MET A 68 4.07 -11.07 -13.82
C MET A 68 3.71 -11.20 -12.33
N PRO A 69 3.85 -12.38 -11.73
CA PRO A 69 3.59 -12.52 -10.31
C PRO A 69 4.58 -11.65 -9.52
N ALA A 70 4.10 -11.01 -8.45
CA ALA A 70 4.97 -10.35 -7.51
C ALA A 70 5.69 -11.41 -6.68
N ILE A 71 6.90 -11.79 -7.10
CA ILE A 71 7.68 -12.85 -6.46
C ILE A 71 8.40 -12.26 -5.26
N GLY A 72 8.12 -12.84 -4.08
CA GLY A 72 8.83 -12.55 -2.85
C GLY A 72 8.59 -11.15 -2.25
N ALA A 73 9.29 -10.87 -1.17
CA ALA A 73 9.18 -9.64 -0.38
C ALA A 73 10.09 -8.51 -0.88
N LYS A 74 10.94 -8.77 -1.89
CA LYS A 74 11.97 -7.84 -2.37
C LYS A 74 11.40 -6.49 -2.81
N ARG A 75 10.29 -6.49 -3.57
CA ARG A 75 9.68 -5.23 -4.05
C ARG A 75 9.25 -4.34 -2.89
N GLU A 76 8.63 -4.94 -1.87
CA GLU A 76 8.18 -4.21 -0.70
C GLU A 76 9.37 -3.65 0.09
N ARG A 77 10.41 -4.47 0.31
CA ARG A 77 11.67 -4.03 0.92
C ARG A 77 12.29 -2.84 0.17
N ASP A 78 12.47 -2.98 -1.14
CA ASP A 78 13.11 -1.95 -1.97
C ASP A 78 12.29 -0.64 -1.93
N ALA A 79 10.96 -0.72 -1.98
CA ALA A 79 10.09 0.44 -1.89
C ALA A 79 10.17 1.12 -0.51
N ILE A 80 10.18 0.35 0.58
CA ILE A 80 10.35 0.89 1.94
C ILE A 80 11.67 1.66 2.05
N LEU A 81 12.79 1.04 1.70
CA LEU A 81 14.11 1.65 1.79
C LEU A 81 14.21 2.90 0.90
N HIS A 82 13.67 2.82 -0.31
CA HIS A 82 13.70 3.94 -1.25
C HIS A 82 12.87 5.14 -0.75
N LEU A 83 11.65 4.91 -0.27
CA LEU A 83 10.78 5.96 0.27
C LEU A 83 11.39 6.56 1.54
N THR A 84 11.90 5.75 2.47
CA THR A 84 12.59 6.21 3.68
C THR A 84 13.76 7.12 3.34
N LYS A 85 14.60 6.73 2.38
CA LYS A 85 15.73 7.55 1.91
C LYS A 85 15.29 8.90 1.32
N ARG A 86 14.09 8.98 0.77
CA ARG A 86 13.49 10.20 0.21
C ARG A 86 12.66 10.99 1.21
N GLY A 87 12.65 10.59 2.48
CA GLY A 87 11.91 11.27 3.56
C GLY A 87 10.40 11.05 3.53
N VAL A 88 9.91 10.09 2.73
CA VAL A 88 8.49 9.71 2.71
C VAL A 88 8.22 8.72 3.84
N LYS A 89 7.25 9.02 4.69
CA LYS A 89 6.89 8.19 5.84
C LYS A 89 6.28 6.86 5.39
N THR A 90 6.89 5.76 5.82
CA THR A 90 6.43 4.39 5.57
C THR A 90 6.85 3.50 6.73
N MET A 91 6.63 2.19 6.62
CA MET A 91 7.04 1.20 7.61
C MET A 91 8.57 1.22 7.80
N THR A 92 9.03 0.89 9.01
CA THR A 92 10.45 0.70 9.30
C THR A 92 10.82 -0.76 9.04
N LEU A 93 11.83 -0.99 8.19
CA LEU A 93 12.37 -2.32 7.95
C LEU A 93 13.18 -2.77 9.17
N ALA A 94 12.82 -3.90 9.76
CA ALA A 94 13.56 -4.54 10.84
C ALA A 94 14.43 -5.71 10.34
N ALA A 95 13.90 -6.53 9.41
CA ALA A 95 14.70 -7.55 8.75
C ALA A 95 14.10 -7.94 7.39
N TYR A 96 14.97 -8.44 6.52
CA TYR A 96 14.61 -9.03 5.24
C TYR A 96 15.52 -10.22 4.97
N GLY A 97 14.96 -11.28 4.42
CA GLY A 97 15.73 -12.43 3.98
C GLY A 97 15.14 -13.05 2.72
N GLU A 98 16.04 -13.56 1.88
CA GLU A 98 15.70 -14.24 0.64
C GLU A 98 16.63 -15.39 0.40
N ARG A 99 16.09 -16.58 0.10
CA ARG A 99 16.84 -17.78 -0.31
C ARG A 99 16.13 -18.51 -1.44
N GLY A 100 16.90 -19.24 -2.25
CA GLY A 100 16.41 -19.92 -3.46
C GLY A 100 16.62 -19.07 -4.71
N ALA A 101 17.17 -19.69 -5.76
CA ALA A 101 17.54 -19.01 -7.01
C ALA A 101 16.38 -18.93 -8.02
N LEU A 102 15.36 -19.80 -7.88
CA LEU A 102 14.27 -19.90 -8.83
C LEU A 102 12.92 -19.56 -8.19
N PRO A 103 12.01 -18.91 -8.92
CA PRO A 103 10.72 -18.45 -8.42
C PRO A 103 9.89 -19.51 -7.69
N PHE A 104 10.03 -20.80 -8.09
CA PHE A 104 9.32 -21.93 -7.49
C PHE A 104 9.85 -22.36 -6.13
N TRP A 105 11.13 -22.08 -5.84
CA TRP A 105 11.80 -22.46 -4.59
C TRP A 105 12.32 -21.25 -3.83
N GLN A 106 11.93 -20.05 -4.25
CA GLN A 106 12.33 -18.84 -3.57
C GLN A 106 11.46 -18.64 -2.33
N THR A 107 12.08 -18.66 -1.17
CA THR A 107 11.45 -18.25 0.08
C THR A 107 12.03 -16.90 0.49
N SER A 108 11.16 -15.97 0.82
CA SER A 108 11.58 -14.67 1.34
C SER A 108 10.69 -14.22 2.48
N PHE A 109 11.23 -13.41 3.35
CA PHE A 109 10.48 -12.78 4.41
C PHE A 109 10.81 -11.29 4.53
N LEU A 110 9.88 -10.56 5.10
CA LEU A 110 9.99 -9.16 5.46
C LEU A 110 9.48 -8.98 6.88
N ILE A 111 10.27 -8.37 7.74
CA ILE A 111 9.88 -7.97 9.08
C ILE A 111 9.90 -6.45 9.15
N THR A 112 8.78 -5.86 9.52
CA THR A 112 8.65 -4.42 9.74
C THR A 112 8.23 -4.15 11.18
N GLU A 113 8.70 -3.05 11.74
CA GLU A 113 8.23 -2.59 13.05
C GLU A 113 6.74 -2.24 12.99
N GLU A 114 6.02 -2.55 14.06
CA GLU A 114 4.64 -2.16 14.22
C GLU A 114 4.52 -0.64 14.35
N LEU A 115 3.69 -0.04 13.54
CA LEU A 115 3.34 1.37 13.66
C LEU A 115 2.34 1.53 14.81
N THR A 116 2.84 1.87 15.99
CA THR A 116 2.02 1.97 17.20
C THR A 116 1.17 3.24 17.19
N ARG A 117 -0.05 3.13 17.78
CA ARG A 117 -1.00 4.24 17.87
C ARG A 117 -1.32 4.86 16.51
N CYS A 118 -1.46 4.01 15.51
CA CYS A 118 -1.81 4.39 14.15
C CYS A 118 -3.18 3.81 13.78
N HIS A 119 -3.99 4.63 13.11
CA HIS A 119 -5.29 4.23 12.56
C HIS A 119 -5.29 4.46 11.06
N SER A 120 -5.85 3.53 10.32
CA SER A 120 -6.00 3.73 8.87
C SER A 120 -6.98 4.86 8.58
N LEU A 121 -6.75 5.58 7.49
CA LEU A 121 -7.70 6.62 7.07
C LEU A 121 -9.07 6.03 6.75
N ALA A 122 -9.15 4.75 6.38
CA ALA A 122 -10.44 4.06 6.19
C ALA A 122 -11.20 3.96 7.51
N GLU A 123 -10.54 3.53 8.60
CA GLU A 123 -11.14 3.46 9.94
C GLU A 123 -11.54 4.86 10.44
N ILE A 124 -10.67 5.85 10.29
CA ILE A 124 -10.94 7.24 10.70
C ILE A 124 -12.16 7.82 9.99
N THR A 125 -12.36 7.45 8.72
CA THR A 125 -13.43 8.02 7.89
C THR A 125 -14.70 7.18 7.81
N ASP A 126 -14.71 5.98 8.38
CA ASP A 126 -15.81 5.03 8.29
C ASP A 126 -17.15 5.62 8.77
N HIS A 127 -17.10 6.42 9.82
CA HIS A 127 -18.29 7.04 10.42
C HIS A 127 -18.61 8.47 9.90
N TRP A 128 -17.85 8.99 8.93
CA TRP A 128 -18.06 10.36 8.42
C TRP A 128 -19.44 10.61 7.77
N SER A 129 -20.09 9.56 7.31
CA SER A 129 -21.46 9.64 6.78
C SER A 129 -22.48 9.95 7.87
N VAL A 130 -22.21 9.55 9.13
CA VAL A 130 -23.10 9.73 10.29
C VAL A 130 -22.63 10.89 11.15
N THR A 131 -21.33 10.95 11.41
CA THR A 131 -20.68 11.99 12.25
C THR A 131 -19.60 12.68 11.42
N PRO A 132 -19.96 13.69 10.63
CA PRO A 132 -18.99 14.41 9.80
C PRO A 132 -17.92 15.09 10.65
N PRO A 133 -16.64 15.07 10.20
CA PRO A 133 -15.57 15.78 10.88
C PRO A 133 -15.75 17.29 10.77
N SER A 134 -15.09 18.04 11.63
CA SER A 134 -15.00 19.48 11.46
C SER A 134 -14.33 19.84 10.12
N PHE A 135 -14.65 21.03 9.60
CA PHE A 135 -14.03 21.52 8.36
C PHE A 135 -12.50 21.50 8.43
N MET A 136 -11.93 21.89 9.58
CA MET A 136 -10.48 21.97 9.76
C MET A 136 -9.81 20.59 9.81
N GLU A 137 -10.43 19.62 10.49
CA GLU A 137 -9.93 18.23 10.53
C GLU A 137 -9.92 17.61 9.14
N LYS A 138 -11.06 17.69 8.45
CA LYS A 138 -11.17 17.19 7.07
C LYS A 138 -10.14 17.83 6.15
N ARG A 139 -9.99 19.15 6.23
CA ARG A 139 -9.02 19.90 5.44
C ARG A 139 -7.60 19.42 5.68
N LYS A 140 -7.16 19.36 6.94
CA LYS A 140 -5.81 18.90 7.30
C LYS A 140 -5.52 17.49 6.80
N LEU A 141 -6.50 16.58 6.90
CA LEU A 141 -6.35 15.22 6.46
C LEU A 141 -6.18 15.12 4.94
N ILE A 142 -6.98 15.87 4.18
CA ILE A 142 -6.89 15.94 2.72
C ILE A 142 -5.52 16.50 2.28
N GLU A 143 -5.04 17.56 2.92
CA GLU A 143 -3.74 18.18 2.65
C GLU A 143 -2.60 17.17 2.90
N LYS A 144 -2.58 16.52 4.07
CA LYS A 144 -1.58 15.49 4.40
C LYS A 144 -1.59 14.31 3.43
N LEU A 145 -2.78 13.82 3.07
CA LEU A 145 -2.91 12.73 2.12
C LEU A 145 -2.36 13.13 0.74
N ALA A 146 -2.67 14.33 0.28
CA ALA A 146 -2.16 14.84 -0.99
C ALA A 146 -0.63 14.97 -0.99
N GLU A 147 -0.05 15.51 0.09
CA GLU A 147 1.40 15.62 0.27
C GLU A 147 2.09 14.26 0.33
N SER A 148 1.51 13.30 1.04
CA SER A 148 2.05 11.93 1.15
C SER A 148 2.07 11.23 -0.22
N VAL A 149 0.96 11.29 -0.98
CA VAL A 149 0.88 10.71 -2.34
C VAL A 149 1.81 11.45 -3.31
N LYS A 150 1.90 12.77 -3.22
CA LYS A 150 2.84 13.59 -3.99
C LYS A 150 4.27 13.15 -3.74
N GLY A 151 4.70 13.10 -2.48
CA GLY A 151 6.05 12.68 -2.10
C GLY A 151 6.42 11.29 -2.61
N MET A 152 5.49 10.33 -2.51
CA MET A 152 5.66 8.99 -3.07
C MET A 152 5.87 9.03 -4.59
N HIS A 153 5.05 9.77 -5.33
CA HIS A 153 5.14 9.89 -6.78
C HIS A 153 6.39 10.67 -7.23
N GLU A 154 6.80 11.70 -6.49
CA GLU A 154 8.04 12.46 -6.74
C GLU A 154 9.29 11.60 -6.45
N ALA A 155 9.18 10.66 -5.51
CA ALA A 155 10.20 9.64 -5.30
C ALA A 155 10.25 8.58 -6.44
N GLY A 156 9.40 8.68 -7.45
CA GLY A 156 9.35 7.73 -8.57
C GLY A 156 8.62 6.42 -8.24
N VAL A 157 7.90 6.36 -7.14
CA VAL A 157 7.19 5.15 -6.69
C VAL A 157 5.71 5.23 -7.02
N ASN A 158 5.15 4.18 -7.65
CA ASN A 158 3.71 3.98 -7.71
C ASN A 158 3.31 2.78 -6.85
N HIS A 159 2.23 2.95 -6.11
CA HIS A 159 1.74 1.96 -5.16
C HIS A 159 1.05 0.77 -5.83
N GLN A 160 0.31 1.03 -6.90
CA GLN A 160 -0.60 0.15 -7.64
C GLN A 160 -1.88 -0.24 -6.89
N ASP A 161 -1.86 -0.27 -5.57
CA ASP A 161 -3.01 -0.46 -4.70
C ASP A 161 -3.18 0.75 -3.76
N CYS A 162 -3.17 1.95 -4.34
CA CYS A 162 -3.26 3.21 -3.62
C CYS A 162 -4.70 3.45 -3.12
N TYR A 163 -5.07 2.75 -2.03
CA TYR A 163 -6.37 2.87 -1.37
C TYR A 163 -6.21 3.57 -0.03
N ILE A 164 -7.27 4.24 0.42
CA ILE A 164 -7.28 5.00 1.67
C ILE A 164 -6.90 4.16 2.91
N CYS A 165 -7.18 2.85 2.90
CA CYS A 165 -6.81 1.93 3.98
C CYS A 165 -5.31 1.69 4.12
N HIS A 166 -4.51 2.04 3.11
CA HIS A 166 -3.06 1.91 3.14
C HIS A 166 -2.33 3.18 3.59
N PHE A 167 -3.06 4.12 4.16
CA PHE A 167 -2.53 5.32 4.78
C PHE A 167 -2.87 5.30 6.27
N LEU A 168 -1.85 5.22 7.12
CA LEU A 168 -2.01 5.17 8.57
C LEU A 168 -1.63 6.52 9.18
N LEU A 169 -2.56 7.13 9.91
CA LEU A 169 -2.34 8.36 10.66
C LEU A 169 -1.93 8.02 12.09
N GLN A 170 -0.78 8.51 12.52
CA GLN A 170 -0.30 8.32 13.87
C GLN A 170 -0.89 9.37 14.82
N GLU A 171 -1.41 8.92 15.94
CA GLU A 171 -1.85 9.81 17.02
C GLU A 171 -0.68 10.63 17.57
N GLY A 172 -0.97 11.84 18.00
CA GLY A 172 0.02 12.75 18.59
C GLY A 172 0.86 13.47 17.53
N THR A 173 1.72 12.78 16.79
CA THR A 173 2.57 13.39 15.75
C THR A 173 1.79 13.83 14.54
N GLN A 174 0.66 13.18 14.26
CA GLN A 174 -0.12 13.37 13.05
C GLN A 174 0.66 13.04 11.76
N ASP A 175 1.68 12.19 11.86
CA ASP A 175 2.40 11.67 10.71
C ASP A 175 1.52 10.69 9.92
N LEU A 176 1.61 10.73 8.60
CA LEU A 176 0.87 9.84 7.72
C LEU A 176 1.84 8.86 7.06
N PHE A 177 1.67 7.57 7.36
CA PHE A 177 2.51 6.48 6.86
C PHE A 177 1.84 5.76 5.70
N ILE A 178 2.61 5.44 4.66
CA ILE A 178 2.18 4.60 3.54
C ILE A 178 2.57 3.16 3.84
N ILE A 179 1.63 2.22 3.73
CA ILE A 179 1.85 0.80 4.02
C ILE A 179 1.45 -0.09 2.83
N ASP A 180 1.75 -1.38 2.94
CA ASP A 180 1.41 -2.43 1.96
C ASP A 180 1.98 -2.19 0.55
N LEU A 181 3.28 -1.98 0.48
CA LEU A 181 4.04 -1.68 -0.72
C LEU A 181 4.41 -2.92 -1.57
N HIS A 182 3.78 -4.07 -1.32
CA HIS A 182 4.12 -5.35 -1.97
C HIS A 182 3.98 -5.34 -3.51
N ARG A 183 3.20 -4.42 -4.07
CA ARG A 183 3.04 -4.21 -5.51
C ARG A 183 3.72 -2.95 -6.03
N ALA A 184 4.33 -2.18 -5.13
CA ALA A 184 4.97 -0.94 -5.51
C ALA A 184 6.09 -1.18 -6.53
N GLU A 185 6.23 -0.23 -7.44
CA GLU A 185 7.33 -0.22 -8.41
C GLU A 185 8.06 1.12 -8.36
N ILE A 186 9.38 1.05 -8.42
CA ILE A 186 10.28 2.21 -8.41
C ILE A 186 10.71 2.49 -9.85
N ARG A 187 10.64 3.75 -10.26
CA ARG A 187 11.11 4.25 -11.56
C ARG A 187 11.92 5.51 -11.36
N GLU A 188 12.86 5.76 -12.25
CA GLU A 188 13.62 7.00 -12.26
C GLU A 188 12.71 8.23 -12.40
N SER A 189 11.72 8.14 -13.26
CA SER A 189 10.64 9.12 -13.42
C SER A 189 9.32 8.38 -13.50
N LEU A 190 8.32 8.83 -12.74
CA LEU A 190 7.01 8.19 -12.73
C LEU A 190 6.11 8.76 -13.82
N PRO A 191 5.82 8.00 -14.91
CA PRO A 191 4.96 8.45 -15.99
C PRO A 191 3.53 8.74 -15.50
N TRP A 192 2.87 9.69 -16.14
CA TRP A 192 1.51 10.12 -15.82
C TRP A 192 0.50 8.96 -15.73
N ARG A 193 0.62 7.95 -16.60
CA ARG A 193 -0.26 6.76 -16.58
C ARG A 193 -0.26 6.03 -15.22
N TRP A 194 0.87 6.01 -14.52
CA TRP A 194 0.98 5.34 -13.22
C TRP A 194 0.49 6.25 -12.10
N LYS A 195 0.79 7.55 -12.16
CA LYS A 195 0.20 8.55 -11.26
C LYS A 195 -1.32 8.51 -11.34
N SER A 196 -1.89 8.56 -12.55
CA SER A 196 -3.34 8.52 -12.75
C SER A 196 -3.98 7.21 -12.30
N LYS A 197 -3.26 6.08 -12.40
CA LYS A 197 -3.72 4.79 -11.87
C LYS A 197 -3.87 4.82 -10.35
N ASP A 198 -2.88 5.32 -9.62
CA ASP A 198 -2.90 5.44 -8.17
C ASP A 198 -3.94 6.46 -7.71
N LEU A 199 -3.95 7.65 -8.30
CA LEU A 199 -4.96 8.68 -7.99
C LEU A 199 -6.39 8.20 -8.26
N SER A 200 -6.61 7.39 -9.31
CA SER A 200 -7.91 6.79 -9.58
C SER A 200 -8.30 5.72 -8.57
N ALA A 201 -7.32 4.95 -8.06
CA ALA A 201 -7.56 3.97 -7.01
C ALA A 201 -7.93 4.66 -5.69
N LEU A 202 -7.21 5.73 -5.36
CA LEU A 202 -7.49 6.56 -4.19
C LEU A 202 -8.89 7.20 -4.28
N ALA A 203 -9.20 7.87 -5.41
CA ALA A 203 -10.51 8.48 -5.64
C ALA A 203 -11.66 7.48 -5.52
N PHE A 204 -11.44 6.25 -6.04
CA PHE A 204 -12.42 5.17 -5.88
C PHE A 204 -12.61 4.77 -4.42
N SER A 205 -11.51 4.63 -3.66
CA SER A 205 -11.58 4.19 -2.26
C SER A 205 -12.27 5.17 -1.32
N VAL A 206 -12.39 6.44 -1.72
CA VAL A 206 -13.10 7.49 -0.95
C VAL A 206 -14.47 7.86 -1.54
N SER A 207 -14.92 7.16 -2.59
CA SER A 207 -16.16 7.53 -3.30
C SER A 207 -17.45 7.38 -2.48
N HIS A 208 -17.38 6.59 -1.40
CA HIS A 208 -18.49 6.41 -0.45
C HIS A 208 -18.53 7.50 0.62
N LEU A 209 -17.46 8.30 0.75
CA LEU A 209 -17.42 9.44 1.66
C LEU A 209 -18.12 10.63 0.99
N ASN A 210 -18.93 11.36 1.73
CA ASN A 210 -19.65 12.54 1.23
C ASN A 210 -18.69 13.74 1.01
N LEU A 211 -17.65 13.54 0.15
CA LEU A 211 -16.70 14.57 -0.19
C LEU A 211 -17.28 15.54 -1.22
N THR A 212 -17.05 16.82 -1.01
CA THR A 212 -17.48 17.87 -1.93
C THR A 212 -16.51 18.06 -3.09
N ARG A 213 -16.94 18.74 -4.15
CA ARG A 213 -16.02 19.14 -5.24
C ARG A 213 -14.84 19.96 -4.74
N LEU A 214 -15.05 20.80 -3.72
CA LEU A 214 -13.98 21.62 -3.11
C LEU A 214 -12.94 20.74 -2.39
N ASP A 215 -13.33 19.61 -1.81
CA ASP A 215 -12.43 18.67 -1.18
C ASP A 215 -11.50 18.01 -2.22
N TYR A 216 -12.03 17.61 -3.37
CA TYR A 216 -11.22 17.10 -4.49
C TYR A 216 -10.29 18.19 -5.07
N PHE A 217 -10.76 19.43 -5.25
CA PHE A 217 -9.90 20.52 -5.70
C PHE A 217 -8.79 20.85 -4.70
N ARG A 218 -9.07 20.76 -3.41
CA ARG A 218 -8.06 20.94 -2.34
C ARG A 218 -6.98 19.89 -2.43
N PHE A 219 -7.35 18.61 -2.58
CA PHE A 219 -6.41 17.52 -2.79
C PHE A 219 -5.54 17.78 -4.03
N LEU A 220 -6.14 18.08 -5.18
CA LEU A 220 -5.42 18.33 -6.42
C LEU A 220 -4.47 19.53 -6.31
N ARG A 221 -4.89 20.60 -5.65
CA ARG A 221 -4.05 21.78 -5.42
C ARG A 221 -2.79 21.46 -4.61
N HIS A 222 -2.92 20.67 -3.56
CA HIS A 222 -1.77 20.24 -2.75
C HIS A 222 -0.89 19.24 -3.50
N TYR A 223 -1.49 18.30 -4.21
CA TYR A 223 -0.78 17.31 -4.99
C TYR A 223 0.04 17.94 -6.13
N TYR A 224 -0.53 18.83 -6.91
CA TYR A 224 0.18 19.51 -8.03
C TYR A 224 0.98 20.75 -7.58
N GLY A 225 0.77 21.24 -6.38
CA GLY A 225 1.33 22.51 -5.90
C GLY A 225 0.64 23.75 -6.52
N SER A 226 0.26 23.69 -7.80
CA SER A 226 -0.50 24.72 -8.49
C SER A 226 -1.46 24.07 -9.50
N LEU A 227 -2.68 24.58 -9.59
CA LEU A 227 -3.63 24.14 -10.62
C LEU A 227 -3.37 24.84 -11.97
N ARG A 228 -2.61 25.94 -11.97
CA ARG A 228 -2.17 26.62 -13.20
C ARG A 228 -1.02 25.83 -13.82
N GLY A 229 -1.14 25.48 -15.11
CA GLY A 229 -0.18 24.63 -15.81
C GLY A 229 -0.41 23.13 -15.71
N SER A 230 -1.27 22.67 -14.79
CA SER A 230 -1.64 21.25 -14.66
C SER A 230 -3.07 20.96 -15.16
N GLN A 231 -3.70 21.90 -15.81
CA GLN A 231 -5.12 21.81 -16.20
C GLN A 231 -5.40 20.62 -17.13
N GLU A 232 -4.55 20.38 -18.10
CA GLU A 232 -4.70 19.26 -19.05
C GLU A 232 -4.59 17.92 -18.33
N GLU A 233 -3.60 17.75 -17.46
CA GLU A 233 -3.43 16.54 -16.67
C GLU A 233 -4.62 16.31 -15.73
N ILE A 234 -5.16 17.36 -15.10
CA ILE A 234 -6.32 17.29 -14.22
C ILE A 234 -7.56 16.86 -15.01
N VAL A 235 -7.80 17.44 -16.18
CA VAL A 235 -8.93 17.04 -17.04
C VAL A 235 -8.81 15.59 -17.47
N LEU A 236 -7.61 15.14 -17.86
CA LEU A 236 -7.35 13.75 -18.21
C LEU A 236 -7.56 12.83 -17.00
N LEU A 237 -7.08 13.23 -15.82
CA LEU A 237 -7.29 12.47 -14.58
C LEU A 237 -8.77 12.29 -14.26
N LEU A 238 -9.56 13.35 -14.34
CA LEU A 238 -11.00 13.28 -14.09
C LEU A 238 -11.70 12.30 -15.04
N LYS A 239 -11.33 12.31 -16.34
CA LYS A 239 -11.84 11.33 -17.33
C LYS A 239 -11.45 9.88 -16.98
N VAL A 240 -10.21 9.66 -16.50
CA VAL A 240 -9.74 8.33 -16.09
C VAL A 240 -10.48 7.85 -14.85
N VAL A 241 -10.64 8.70 -13.84
CA VAL A 241 -11.40 8.42 -12.61
C VAL A 241 -12.84 8.05 -12.96
N GLU A 242 -13.52 8.88 -13.75
CA GLU A 242 -14.91 8.65 -14.15
C GLU A 242 -15.08 7.31 -14.89
N ARG A 243 -14.18 7.00 -15.85
CA ARG A 243 -14.20 5.72 -16.56
C ARG A 243 -14.01 4.54 -15.62
N LYS A 244 -13.09 4.65 -14.65
CA LYS A 244 -12.86 3.60 -13.65
C LYS A 244 -14.08 3.41 -12.76
N MET A 245 -14.70 4.49 -12.30
CA MET A 245 -15.91 4.45 -11.48
C MET A 245 -17.07 3.76 -12.22
N ARG A 246 -17.33 4.12 -13.47
CA ARG A 246 -18.37 3.47 -14.31
C ARG A 246 -18.09 1.98 -14.48
N LYS A 247 -16.83 1.59 -14.77
CA LYS A 247 -16.46 0.17 -14.94
C LYS A 247 -16.70 -0.65 -13.68
N ILE A 248 -16.38 -0.11 -12.51
CA ILE A 248 -16.60 -0.81 -11.24
C ILE A 248 -18.08 -0.91 -10.92
N GLN A 249 -18.85 0.17 -11.12
CA GLN A 249 -20.29 0.15 -10.93
C GLN A 249 -20.97 -0.89 -11.81
N SER A 250 -20.64 -0.94 -13.12
CA SER A 250 -21.19 -1.95 -14.04
C SER A 250 -20.82 -3.37 -13.62
N HIS A 251 -19.58 -3.60 -13.17
CA HIS A 251 -19.16 -4.92 -12.68
C HIS A 251 -19.90 -5.32 -11.41
N THR A 252 -20.07 -4.40 -10.46
CA THR A 252 -20.81 -4.64 -9.21
C THR A 252 -22.28 -4.98 -9.49
N LEU A 253 -22.91 -4.27 -10.42
CA LEU A 253 -24.28 -4.57 -10.85
C LEU A 253 -24.39 -5.96 -11.47
N SER A 254 -23.48 -6.30 -12.39
CA SER A 254 -23.46 -7.63 -13.02
C SER A 254 -23.23 -8.78 -12.03
N LEU A 255 -22.46 -8.54 -10.97
CA LEU A 255 -22.27 -9.53 -9.90
C LEU A 255 -23.50 -9.68 -9.01
N ARG A 256 -24.23 -8.59 -8.74
CA ARG A 256 -25.50 -8.64 -7.99
C ARG A 256 -26.56 -9.39 -8.77
N GLU A 257 -26.72 -9.11 -10.06
CA GLU A 257 -27.62 -9.85 -10.95
C GLU A 257 -27.32 -11.37 -10.97
N LYS A 258 -26.04 -11.74 -11.11
CA LYS A 258 -25.60 -13.15 -11.10
C LYS A 258 -25.81 -13.86 -9.77
N ARG A 259 -25.88 -13.15 -8.66
CA ARG A 259 -26.11 -13.70 -7.31
C ARG A 259 -27.58 -13.65 -6.87
N GLY A 260 -28.49 -13.18 -7.71
CA GLY A 260 -29.93 -13.12 -7.40
C GLY A 260 -30.31 -12.10 -6.33
N PHE A 261 -29.52 -11.06 -6.14
CA PHE A 261 -29.80 -9.95 -5.22
C PHE A 261 -30.45 -8.76 -5.95
N LEU A 262 -31.50 -9.02 -6.74
CA LEU A 262 -32.46 -8.03 -7.25
C LEU A 262 -33.83 -8.40 -6.80
#